data_b3cddcf80542fe934748c17b2782bb45
#
_entry.id   b3cddcf80542fe934748c17b2782bb45
#
_cell.length_a   1.000
_cell.length_b   1.000
_cell.length_c   1.000
_cell.angle_alpha   90.00
_cell.angle_beta   90.00
_cell.angle_gamma   90.00
#
_symmetry.space_group_name_H-M   'P 1'
#
loop_
_entity.id
_entity.type
_entity.pdbx_description
1 polymer ?
#
loop_
_entity_poly.entity_id
_entity_poly.type
_entity_poly.pdbx_seq_one_letter_code
_entity_poly.pdbx_strand_id
1 'polypeptide(L)'
;MILDVGCGRNKHPGAIGIDRNRDTAADVICDLNRVPYPFAGDRFDQIRVIHVIEHVADVIATVEELHRLSRPGGRILIETPHYTDFSSFCDPTHRWHLNSFSFRYFGDRNGGFGYYSRARLRERRVQVKLLRLWKWLGFEWAVNHSLTFRRFWEHYLCYVVRGKAMVFEFEVLKGEAARQAV
;
A
#
# COMPACT_ATOMS: atom_id res chain seq x y z
N MET A 1 -16.09 -9.85 -0.84
CA MET A 1 -16.46 -8.47 -1.27
C MET A 1 -15.18 -7.66 -1.44
N ILE A 2 -15.10 -6.85 -2.50
CA ILE A 2 -13.90 -6.04 -2.81
C ILE A 2 -14.23 -4.56 -2.58
N LEU A 3 -13.32 -3.81 -1.95
CA LEU A 3 -13.35 -2.35 -1.85
C LEU A 3 -12.24 -1.77 -2.73
N ASP A 4 -12.55 -0.78 -3.56
CA ASP A 4 -11.60 -0.03 -4.37
C ASP A 4 -11.54 1.42 -3.85
N VAL A 5 -10.47 1.73 -3.14
CA VAL A 5 -10.29 3.01 -2.44
C VAL A 5 -9.61 3.99 -3.39
N GLY A 6 -10.22 5.17 -3.59
CA GLY A 6 -9.77 6.14 -4.57
C GLY A 6 -9.89 5.60 -6.00
N CYS A 7 -11.04 4.98 -6.30
CA CYS A 7 -11.24 4.21 -7.53
C CYS A 7 -11.15 5.04 -8.83
N GLY A 8 -11.22 6.36 -8.73
CA GLY A 8 -11.19 7.23 -9.90
C GLY A 8 -12.25 6.84 -10.93
N ARG A 9 -11.90 7.00 -12.21
CA ARG A 9 -12.76 6.62 -13.35
C ARG A 9 -12.65 5.15 -13.73
N ASN A 10 -11.64 4.43 -13.23
CA ASN A 10 -11.30 3.06 -13.61
C ASN A 10 -11.51 2.09 -12.45
N LYS A 11 -12.70 2.14 -11.82
CA LYS A 11 -13.06 1.24 -10.73
C LYS A 11 -12.85 -0.22 -11.12
N HIS A 12 -12.29 -1.00 -10.21
CA HIS A 12 -12.12 -2.45 -10.40
C HIS A 12 -13.47 -3.14 -10.59
N PRO A 13 -13.63 -4.00 -11.60
CA PRO A 13 -14.89 -4.73 -11.84
C PRO A 13 -15.33 -5.53 -10.61
N GLY A 14 -16.60 -5.41 -10.24
CA GLY A 14 -17.18 -6.11 -9.08
C GLY A 14 -16.80 -5.56 -7.71
N ALA A 15 -16.04 -4.46 -7.63
CA ALA A 15 -15.74 -3.78 -6.39
C ALA A 15 -16.77 -2.71 -6.04
N ILE A 16 -16.91 -2.43 -4.75
CA ILE A 16 -17.50 -1.18 -4.27
C ILE A 16 -16.40 -0.12 -4.34
N GLY A 17 -16.61 0.95 -5.10
CA GLY A 17 -15.67 2.06 -5.26
C GLY A 17 -15.97 3.20 -4.31
N ILE A 18 -14.94 3.76 -3.68
CA ILE A 18 -15.04 5.03 -2.95
C ILE A 18 -14.04 6.04 -3.52
N ASP A 19 -14.47 7.29 -3.62
CA ASP A 19 -13.64 8.41 -4.04
C ASP A 19 -14.20 9.72 -3.47
N ARG A 20 -13.34 10.73 -3.32
CA ARG A 20 -13.79 12.07 -2.91
C ARG A 20 -14.41 12.85 -4.05
N ASN A 21 -14.05 12.54 -5.29
CA ASN A 21 -14.48 13.26 -6.47
C ASN A 21 -15.76 12.62 -7.03
N ARG A 22 -16.77 13.45 -7.30
CA ARG A 22 -18.06 13.01 -7.86
C ARG A 22 -17.98 12.62 -9.34
N ASP A 23 -16.96 13.11 -10.07
CA ASP A 23 -16.75 12.81 -11.48
C ASP A 23 -15.93 11.52 -11.69
N THR A 24 -16.23 10.50 -10.89
CA THR A 24 -15.57 9.19 -10.90
C THR A 24 -16.58 8.05 -11.02
N ALA A 25 -16.09 6.82 -11.03
CA ALA A 25 -16.92 5.61 -11.00
C ALA A 25 -17.24 5.15 -9.56
N ALA A 26 -17.12 6.04 -8.57
CA ALA A 26 -17.38 5.71 -7.18
C ALA A 26 -18.86 5.41 -6.91
N ASP A 27 -19.11 4.37 -6.14
CA ASP A 27 -20.44 4.04 -5.62
C ASP A 27 -20.77 4.87 -4.37
N VAL A 28 -19.73 5.27 -3.62
CA VAL A 28 -19.86 6.10 -2.41
C VAL A 28 -18.86 7.24 -2.46
N ILE A 29 -19.35 8.47 -2.33
CA ILE A 29 -18.49 9.64 -2.23
C ILE A 29 -17.99 9.76 -0.79
N CYS A 30 -16.66 9.68 -0.63
CA CYS A 30 -16.02 9.65 0.67
C CYS A 30 -14.71 10.44 0.65
N ASP A 31 -14.53 11.35 1.59
CA ASP A 31 -13.23 12.00 1.81
C ASP A 31 -12.28 11.03 2.52
N LEU A 32 -11.27 10.55 1.78
CA LEU A 32 -10.32 9.55 2.26
C LEU A 32 -9.42 10.05 3.41
N ASN A 33 -9.43 11.34 3.70
CA ASN A 33 -8.74 11.93 4.85
C ASN A 33 -9.60 11.97 6.13
N ARG A 34 -10.85 11.51 6.05
CA ARG A 34 -11.79 11.48 7.18
C ARG A 34 -12.15 10.03 7.52
N VAL A 35 -11.62 9.55 8.62
CA VAL A 35 -11.97 8.23 9.17
C VAL A 35 -13.03 8.41 10.30
N PRO A 36 -13.92 7.43 10.49
CA PRO A 36 -14.06 6.17 9.76
C PRO A 36 -14.79 6.34 8.42
N TYR A 37 -14.46 5.49 7.43
CA TYR A 37 -15.21 5.40 6.18
C TYR A 37 -16.61 4.79 6.43
N PRO A 38 -17.61 5.06 5.57
CA PRO A 38 -19.02 4.74 5.83
C PRO A 38 -19.36 3.25 5.67
N PHE A 39 -18.53 2.38 6.21
CA PHE A 39 -18.71 0.93 6.20
C PHE A 39 -18.44 0.33 7.58
N ALA A 40 -19.17 -0.77 7.87
CA ALA A 40 -18.90 -1.58 9.05
C ALA A 40 -17.50 -2.22 8.97
N GLY A 41 -16.90 -2.51 10.11
CA GLY A 41 -15.67 -3.29 10.20
C GLY A 41 -15.86 -4.71 9.68
N ASP A 42 -14.76 -5.38 9.37
CA ASP A 42 -14.71 -6.79 8.96
C ASP A 42 -15.58 -7.15 7.74
N ARG A 43 -15.75 -6.19 6.84
CA ARG A 43 -16.68 -6.32 5.71
C ARG A 43 -16.03 -6.85 4.43
N PHE A 44 -14.78 -6.50 4.17
CA PHE A 44 -14.13 -6.74 2.89
C PHE A 44 -13.11 -7.87 2.94
N ASP A 45 -13.17 -8.77 1.95
CA ASP A 45 -12.20 -9.84 1.74
C ASP A 45 -10.92 -9.30 1.09
N GLN A 46 -11.08 -8.24 0.26
CA GLN A 46 -9.97 -7.57 -0.41
C GLN A 46 -10.20 -6.07 -0.45
N ILE A 47 -9.17 -5.30 -0.17
CA ILE A 47 -9.13 -3.85 -0.35
C ILE A 47 -8.01 -3.51 -1.32
N ARG A 48 -8.30 -2.64 -2.27
CA ARG A 48 -7.36 -2.14 -3.28
C ARG A 48 -7.14 -0.65 -3.07
N VAL A 49 -5.88 -0.23 -3.12
CA VAL A 49 -5.45 1.17 -2.93
C VAL A 49 -4.38 1.44 -3.99
N ILE A 50 -4.81 1.90 -5.16
CA ILE A 50 -3.95 2.03 -6.34
C ILE A 50 -3.72 3.52 -6.62
N HIS A 51 -2.49 3.98 -6.41
CA HIS A 51 -2.11 5.39 -6.56
C HIS A 51 -2.98 6.34 -5.71
N VAL A 52 -3.12 6.02 -4.43
CA VAL A 52 -3.93 6.78 -3.47
C VAL A 52 -3.17 7.06 -2.19
N ILE A 53 -2.40 6.09 -1.69
CA ILE A 53 -1.75 6.19 -0.39
C ILE A 53 -0.74 7.34 -0.31
N GLU A 54 -0.16 7.73 -1.43
CA GLU A 54 0.74 8.88 -1.57
C GLU A 54 0.05 10.24 -1.41
N HIS A 55 -1.30 10.28 -1.55
CA HIS A 55 -2.10 11.51 -1.47
C HIS A 55 -2.77 11.75 -0.11
N VAL A 56 -2.89 10.72 0.72
CA VAL A 56 -3.62 10.84 2.00
C VAL A 56 -2.89 11.75 2.99
N ALA A 57 -3.63 12.39 3.88
CA ALA A 57 -3.06 13.26 4.90
C ALA A 57 -2.27 12.48 5.95
N ASP A 58 -2.77 11.29 6.33
CA ASP A 58 -2.19 10.42 7.35
C ASP A 58 -2.21 8.96 6.88
N VAL A 59 -1.02 8.43 6.59
CA VAL A 59 -0.83 7.03 6.17
C VAL A 59 -1.18 6.06 7.29
N ILE A 60 -0.86 6.40 8.55
CA ILE A 60 -1.10 5.52 9.69
C ILE A 60 -2.60 5.36 9.90
N ALA A 61 -3.32 6.48 10.00
CA ALA A 61 -4.79 6.46 10.16
C ALA A 61 -5.48 5.76 8.98
N THR A 62 -4.98 5.97 7.76
CA THR A 62 -5.51 5.28 6.56
C THR A 62 -5.30 3.78 6.65
N VAL A 63 -4.09 3.30 6.96
CA VAL A 63 -3.82 1.85 7.07
C VAL A 63 -4.61 1.22 8.21
N GLU A 64 -4.79 1.91 9.34
CA GLU A 64 -5.66 1.45 10.44
C GLU A 64 -7.12 1.31 9.99
N GLU A 65 -7.61 2.23 9.19
CA GLU A 65 -8.96 2.16 8.64
C GLU A 65 -9.10 1.01 7.62
N LEU A 66 -8.12 0.82 6.72
CA LEU A 66 -8.10 -0.35 5.82
C LEU A 66 -8.10 -1.66 6.61
N HIS A 67 -7.32 -1.71 7.69
CA HIS A 67 -7.29 -2.85 8.61
C HIS A 67 -8.66 -3.06 9.28
N ARG A 68 -9.32 -2.00 9.78
CA ARG A 68 -10.65 -2.07 10.40
C ARG A 68 -11.69 -2.66 9.44
N LEU A 69 -11.67 -2.20 8.18
CA LEU A 69 -12.62 -2.60 7.14
C LEU A 69 -12.41 -4.03 6.62
N SER A 70 -11.18 -4.51 6.64
CA SER A 70 -10.83 -5.86 6.17
C SER A 70 -11.27 -6.92 7.16
N ARG A 71 -11.73 -8.06 6.66
CA ARG A 71 -11.95 -9.27 7.49
C ARG A 71 -10.62 -9.81 8.05
N PRO A 72 -10.65 -10.57 9.15
CA PRO A 72 -9.51 -11.38 9.54
C PRO A 72 -9.05 -12.27 8.39
N GLY A 73 -7.76 -12.26 8.06
CA GLY A 73 -7.21 -12.94 6.89
C GLY A 73 -7.50 -12.28 5.53
N GLY A 74 -8.20 -11.14 5.53
CA GLY A 74 -8.46 -10.36 4.31
C GLY A 74 -7.17 -9.80 3.71
N ARG A 75 -7.24 -9.41 2.44
CA ARG A 75 -6.08 -8.91 1.68
C ARG A 75 -6.16 -7.42 1.44
N ILE A 76 -5.04 -6.73 1.62
CA ILE A 76 -4.86 -5.33 1.23
C ILE A 76 -3.80 -5.28 0.15
N LEU A 77 -4.16 -4.72 -1.02
CA LEU A 77 -3.26 -4.47 -2.14
C LEU A 77 -3.02 -2.96 -2.23
N ILE A 78 -1.77 -2.53 -2.12
CA ILE A 78 -1.37 -1.13 -2.27
C ILE A 78 -0.39 -1.03 -3.44
N GLU A 79 -0.67 -0.15 -4.39
CA GLU A 79 0.29 0.24 -5.44
C GLU A 79 0.56 1.74 -5.32
N THR A 80 1.85 2.13 -5.34
CA THR A 80 2.29 3.52 -5.18
C THR A 80 3.61 3.74 -5.92
N PRO A 81 3.94 4.95 -6.38
CA PRO A 81 5.24 5.25 -6.95
C PRO A 81 6.36 4.97 -5.96
N HIS A 82 7.50 4.51 -6.46
CA HIS A 82 8.73 4.49 -5.69
C HIS A 82 9.28 5.92 -5.56
N TYR A 83 9.83 6.29 -4.40
CA TYR A 83 10.32 7.67 -4.17
C TYR A 83 11.39 8.13 -5.16
N THR A 84 12.09 7.23 -5.87
CA THR A 84 13.06 7.60 -6.91
C THR A 84 12.44 7.77 -8.30
N ASP A 85 11.15 7.48 -8.47
CA ASP A 85 10.46 7.71 -9.74
C ASP A 85 10.16 9.19 -9.95
N PHE A 86 10.22 9.62 -11.19
CA PHE A 86 9.84 10.97 -11.58
C PHE A 86 8.39 11.30 -11.13
N SER A 87 7.46 10.35 -11.27
CA SER A 87 6.06 10.55 -10.92
C SER A 87 5.83 10.82 -9.43
N SER A 88 6.76 10.37 -8.56
CA SER A 88 6.66 10.62 -7.12
C SER A 88 6.70 12.11 -6.77
N PHE A 89 7.36 12.93 -7.58
CA PHE A 89 7.55 14.35 -7.32
C PHE A 89 6.86 15.29 -8.32
N CYS A 90 6.44 14.80 -9.49
CA CYS A 90 5.83 15.67 -10.51
C CYS A 90 4.36 15.98 -10.22
N ASP A 91 3.69 15.20 -9.39
CA ASP A 91 2.33 15.46 -8.94
C ASP A 91 2.36 16.30 -7.65
N PRO A 92 1.88 17.57 -7.66
CA PRO A 92 1.91 18.44 -6.49
C PRO A 92 0.98 17.98 -5.34
N THR A 93 0.13 16.98 -5.58
CA THR A 93 -0.77 16.44 -4.57
C THR A 93 -0.16 15.25 -3.82
N HIS A 94 1.00 14.75 -4.24
CA HIS A 94 1.75 13.73 -3.49
C HIS A 94 2.32 14.31 -2.20
N ARG A 95 1.97 13.71 -1.09
CA ARG A 95 2.42 14.08 0.26
C ARG A 95 3.49 13.16 0.78
N TRP A 96 3.49 11.90 0.32
CA TRP A 96 4.37 10.84 0.81
C TRP A 96 5.20 10.24 -0.32
N HIS A 97 6.50 10.13 -0.05
CA HIS A 97 7.48 9.53 -0.95
C HIS A 97 7.96 8.23 -0.30
N LEU A 98 7.38 7.12 -0.75
CA LEU A 98 7.52 5.83 -0.10
C LEU A 98 8.58 4.96 -0.78
N ASN A 99 9.16 4.02 -0.01
CA ASN A 99 10.08 3.01 -0.49
C ASN A 99 9.58 1.59 -0.22
N SER A 100 10.32 0.57 -0.65
CA SER A 100 9.88 -0.83 -0.53
C SER A 100 9.85 -1.36 0.91
N PHE A 101 10.23 -0.57 1.89
CA PHE A 101 10.22 -0.91 3.32
C PHE A 101 9.24 -0.07 4.14
N SER A 102 8.59 0.93 3.56
CA SER A 102 7.74 1.90 4.30
C SER A 102 6.62 1.26 5.10
N PHE A 103 5.99 0.19 4.58
CA PHE A 103 4.88 -0.49 5.27
C PHE A 103 5.32 -1.56 6.28
N ARG A 104 6.62 -1.82 6.43
CA ARG A 104 7.11 -2.72 7.50
C ARG A 104 6.79 -2.23 8.90
N TYR A 105 6.49 -0.95 9.00
CA TYR A 105 5.94 -0.31 10.19
C TYR A 105 4.72 -1.04 10.76
N PHE A 106 3.86 -1.60 9.91
CA PHE A 106 2.65 -2.34 10.27
C PHE A 106 2.85 -3.86 10.32
N GLY A 107 4.06 -4.33 10.01
CA GLY A 107 4.37 -5.74 9.91
C GLY A 107 4.36 -6.48 11.24
N ASP A 108 4.21 -7.78 11.17
CA ASP A 108 4.37 -8.72 12.28
C ASP A 108 5.81 -8.70 12.86
N ARG A 109 6.77 -8.17 12.11
CA ARG A 109 8.18 -7.96 12.51
C ARG A 109 8.54 -6.48 12.48
N ASN A 110 7.75 -5.66 13.15
CA ASN A 110 7.78 -4.20 13.06
C ASN A 110 9.01 -3.50 13.68
N GLY A 111 10.00 -4.25 14.13
CA GLY A 111 11.25 -3.68 14.66
C GLY A 111 11.08 -2.74 15.86
N GLY A 112 9.98 -2.87 16.62
CA GLY A 112 9.71 -2.07 17.82
C GLY A 112 8.79 -0.86 17.60
N PHE A 113 8.24 -0.66 16.41
CA PHE A 113 7.33 0.47 16.13
C PHE A 113 5.84 0.15 16.39
N GLY A 114 5.52 -1.04 16.91
CA GLY A 114 4.15 -1.49 17.15
C GLY A 114 3.33 -0.64 18.12
N TYR A 115 3.93 0.26 18.86
CA TYR A 115 3.23 1.17 19.77
C TYR A 115 2.57 2.36 19.05
N TYR A 116 2.94 2.67 17.82
CA TYR A 116 2.34 3.75 17.04
C TYR A 116 1.04 3.35 16.33
N SER A 117 0.86 2.07 16.02
CA SER A 117 -0.33 1.58 15.32
C SER A 117 -0.80 0.26 15.89
N ARG A 118 -2.13 0.07 15.93
CA ARG A 118 -2.77 -1.20 16.29
C ARG A 118 -2.97 -2.13 15.10
N ALA A 119 -2.86 -1.63 13.88
CA ALA A 119 -2.95 -2.44 12.67
C ALA A 119 -1.80 -3.46 12.62
N ARG A 120 -2.13 -4.70 12.33
CA ARG A 120 -1.15 -5.79 12.14
C ARG A 120 -1.37 -6.41 10.78
N LEU A 121 -0.32 -6.32 9.96
CA LEU A 121 -0.32 -6.78 8.58
C LEU A 121 0.83 -7.78 8.39
N ARG A 122 0.54 -8.93 7.79
CA ARG A 122 1.57 -9.84 7.34
C ARG A 122 1.92 -9.54 5.90
N GLU A 123 3.17 -9.17 5.65
CA GLU A 123 3.69 -8.96 4.30
C GLU A 123 3.69 -10.30 3.54
N ARG A 124 2.85 -10.43 2.52
CA ARG A 124 2.78 -11.60 1.63
C ARG A 124 3.69 -11.42 0.43
N ARG A 125 3.70 -10.22 -0.12
CA ARG A 125 4.52 -9.89 -1.28
C ARG A 125 4.84 -8.40 -1.32
N VAL A 126 6.08 -8.08 -1.67
CA VAL A 126 6.50 -6.74 -2.10
C VAL A 126 7.16 -6.89 -3.46
N GLN A 127 6.61 -6.21 -4.45
CA GLN A 127 7.15 -6.19 -5.80
C GLN A 127 7.56 -4.77 -6.16
N VAL A 128 8.83 -4.58 -6.46
CA VAL A 128 9.37 -3.33 -7.00
C VAL A 128 9.40 -3.44 -8.52
N LYS A 129 8.76 -2.50 -9.20
CA LYS A 129 8.83 -2.34 -10.66
C LYS A 129 9.94 -1.35 -10.95
N LEU A 130 10.91 -1.71 -11.78
CA LEU A 130 11.98 -0.82 -12.20
C LEU A 130 11.69 -0.19 -13.56
N LEU A 131 12.46 0.82 -13.93
CA LEU A 131 12.44 1.36 -15.28
C LEU A 131 12.87 0.30 -16.29
N ARG A 132 12.35 0.38 -17.53
CA ARG A 132 12.46 -0.66 -18.57
C ARG A 132 13.89 -1.18 -18.80
N LEU A 133 14.89 -0.30 -18.82
CA LEU A 133 16.29 -0.66 -18.99
C LEU A 133 16.77 -1.63 -17.89
N TRP A 134 16.50 -1.29 -16.63
CA TRP A 134 16.93 -2.06 -15.48
C TRP A 134 16.20 -3.40 -15.35
N LYS A 135 14.93 -3.42 -15.77
CA LYS A 135 14.18 -4.67 -15.90
C LYS A 135 14.83 -5.60 -16.92
N TRP A 136 15.19 -5.08 -18.08
CA TRP A 136 15.86 -5.86 -19.14
C TRP A 136 17.24 -6.40 -18.70
N LEU A 137 17.99 -5.61 -17.92
CA LEU A 137 19.29 -6.02 -17.36
C LEU A 137 19.18 -6.97 -16.15
N GLY A 138 17.98 -7.43 -15.76
CA GLY A 138 17.78 -8.39 -14.70
C GLY A 138 17.76 -7.81 -13.28
N PHE A 139 17.98 -6.50 -13.08
CA PHE A 139 17.96 -5.88 -11.76
C PHE A 139 16.60 -6.00 -11.07
N GLU A 140 15.49 -5.88 -11.82
CA GLU A 140 14.15 -6.06 -11.27
C GLU A 140 13.95 -7.46 -10.66
N TRP A 141 14.47 -8.49 -11.33
CA TRP A 141 14.45 -9.84 -10.80
C TRP A 141 15.25 -9.95 -9.50
N ALA A 142 16.50 -9.46 -9.47
CA ALA A 142 17.35 -9.52 -8.29
C ALA A 142 16.74 -8.77 -7.08
N VAL A 143 16.19 -7.56 -7.29
CA VAL A 143 15.52 -6.75 -6.25
C VAL A 143 14.30 -7.48 -5.69
N ASN A 144 13.57 -8.23 -6.50
CA ASN A 144 12.35 -8.91 -6.08
C ASN A 144 12.60 -10.30 -5.47
N HIS A 145 13.70 -10.97 -5.78
CA HIS A 145 14.00 -12.34 -5.30
C HIS A 145 14.91 -12.38 -4.07
N SER A 146 15.66 -11.30 -3.80
CA SER A 146 16.57 -11.25 -2.65
C SER A 146 16.28 -10.04 -1.76
N LEU A 147 15.84 -10.29 -0.52
CA LEU A 147 15.64 -9.22 0.46
C LEU A 147 16.96 -8.50 0.78
N THR A 148 18.06 -9.20 0.85
CA THR A 148 19.39 -8.63 1.10
C THR A 148 19.79 -7.72 -0.07
N PHE A 149 19.58 -8.18 -1.31
CA PHE A 149 19.85 -7.35 -2.48
C PHE A 149 18.92 -6.15 -2.57
N ARG A 150 17.63 -6.29 -2.23
CA ARG A 150 16.69 -5.17 -2.15
C ARG A 150 17.14 -4.12 -1.14
N ARG A 151 17.60 -4.51 0.06
CA ARG A 151 18.17 -3.60 1.05
C ARG A 151 19.40 -2.88 0.50
N PHE A 152 20.34 -3.61 -0.11
CA PHE A 152 21.52 -3.04 -0.74
C PHE A 152 21.14 -2.05 -1.84
N TRP A 153 20.21 -2.42 -2.71
CA TRP A 153 19.71 -1.55 -3.77
C TRP A 153 19.07 -0.26 -3.22
N GLU A 154 18.20 -0.36 -2.23
CA GLU A 154 17.57 0.83 -1.60
C GLU A 154 18.60 1.78 -0.97
N HIS A 155 19.66 1.25 -0.38
CA HIS A 155 20.67 2.08 0.28
C HIS A 155 21.69 2.71 -0.67
N TYR A 156 22.05 2.01 -1.74
CA TYR A 156 23.24 2.39 -2.52
C TYR A 156 22.99 2.59 -4.01
N LEU A 157 22.00 1.93 -4.60
CA LEU A 157 21.82 1.90 -6.05
C LEU A 157 20.54 2.56 -6.56
N CYS A 158 19.54 2.77 -5.73
CA CYS A 158 18.21 3.17 -6.16
C CYS A 158 18.15 4.53 -6.87
N TYR A 159 19.09 5.41 -6.66
CA TYR A 159 19.17 6.68 -7.38
C TYR A 159 19.72 6.56 -8.81
N VAL A 160 20.43 5.49 -9.09
CA VAL A 160 20.95 5.14 -10.45
C VAL A 160 20.01 4.12 -11.10
N VAL A 161 19.77 3.00 -10.44
CA VAL A 161 18.84 1.95 -10.84
C VAL A 161 17.46 2.26 -10.26
N ARG A 162 16.79 3.26 -10.83
CA ARG A 162 15.59 3.83 -10.22
C ARG A 162 14.39 2.89 -10.23
N GLY A 163 13.70 2.84 -9.08
CA GLY A 163 12.38 2.25 -8.95
C GLY A 163 11.34 3.09 -9.68
N LYS A 164 10.31 2.46 -10.26
CA LYS A 164 9.17 3.12 -10.89
C LYS A 164 7.95 3.11 -9.96
N ALA A 165 7.54 1.93 -9.55
CA ALA A 165 6.38 1.72 -8.69
C ALA A 165 6.59 0.50 -7.81
N MET A 166 5.80 0.40 -6.76
CA MET A 166 5.82 -0.72 -5.83
C MET A 166 4.40 -1.25 -5.66
N VAL A 167 4.30 -2.58 -5.56
CA VAL A 167 3.06 -3.27 -5.24
C VAL A 167 3.29 -4.04 -3.95
N PHE A 168 2.43 -3.81 -2.97
CA PHE A 168 2.42 -4.48 -1.67
C PHE A 168 1.15 -5.30 -1.54
N GLU A 169 1.31 -6.55 -1.16
CA GLU A 169 0.21 -7.44 -0.80
C GLU A 169 0.33 -7.84 0.67
N PHE A 170 -0.68 -7.50 1.44
CA PHE A 170 -0.75 -7.80 2.87
C PHE A 170 -1.93 -8.71 3.19
N GLU A 171 -1.74 -9.53 4.20
CA GLU A 171 -2.81 -10.21 4.91
C GLU A 171 -3.08 -9.50 6.23
N VAL A 172 -4.35 -9.28 6.54
CA VAL A 172 -4.80 -8.63 7.76
C VAL A 172 -4.82 -9.60 8.92
N LEU A 173 -4.08 -9.30 9.98
CA LEU A 173 -4.04 -10.10 11.20
C LEU A 173 -4.95 -9.48 12.26
N LYS A 174 -5.92 -10.25 12.77
CA LYS A 174 -6.83 -9.86 13.86
C LYS A 174 -6.97 -10.99 14.88
N GLY A 175 -7.41 -10.66 16.11
CA GLY A 175 -7.62 -11.62 17.17
C GLY A 175 -6.34 -12.35 17.60
N GLU A 176 -6.38 -13.67 17.71
CA GLU A 176 -5.24 -14.49 18.13
C GLU A 176 -4.05 -14.40 17.17
N ALA A 177 -4.29 -14.32 15.85
CA ALA A 177 -3.23 -14.17 14.86
C ALA A 177 -2.43 -12.87 15.04
N ALA A 178 -3.06 -11.80 15.50
CA ALA A 178 -2.38 -10.54 15.80
C ALA A 178 -1.55 -10.63 17.10
N ARG A 179 -1.97 -11.43 18.08
CA ARG A 179 -1.24 -11.63 19.35
C ARG A 179 0.02 -12.47 19.18
N GLN A 180 0.00 -13.43 18.26
CA GLN A 180 1.16 -14.29 17.95
C GLN A 180 2.21 -13.59 17.10
N ALA A 181 1.89 -12.44 16.52
CA ALA A 181 2.75 -11.66 15.63
C ALA A 181 3.52 -10.53 16.37
N VAL A 182 3.39 -10.45 17.69
CA VAL A 182 4.13 -9.56 18.60
C VAL A 182 5.22 -10.36 19.30
#